data_a67d52c1c346ee442460dc5964b52a5f
#
_entry.id   a67d52c1c346ee442460dc5964b52a5f
#
_cell.length_a   1.000
_cell.length_b   1.000
_cell.length_c   1.000
_cell.angle_alpha   90.00
_cell.angle_beta   90.00
_cell.angle_gamma   90.00
#
_symmetry.space_group_name_H-M   'P 1'
#
loop_
_entity.id
_entity.type
_entity.pdbx_description
1 polymer ?
#
loop_
_entity_poly.entity_id
_entity_poly.type
_entity_poly.pdbx_seq_one_letter_code
_entity_poly.pdbx_strand_id
1 'polypeptide(L)'
;MQITDPKNLKIVVSIALINNCDQVLIAKRPNNKHLAGFWEFPGGKVEKDETPENALIREVKEELNVNINNKCIAPLSFSEFDYKNFHLLLLLYICRRWEGKPLTMEENELKWVKPNMLRKYKMPPADDSLIYSLQDLF
;
A
#
# COMPACT_ATOMS: atom_id res chain seq x y z
N MET A 1 -21.24 -2.07 -30.04
CA MET A 1 -20.31 -2.95 -29.29
C MET A 1 -20.85 -3.14 -27.90
N GLN A 2 -20.96 -4.38 -27.48
CA GLN A 2 -21.43 -4.69 -26.14
C GLN A 2 -20.24 -4.76 -25.21
N ILE A 3 -20.27 -3.97 -24.16
CA ILE A 3 -19.26 -4.02 -23.10
C ILE A 3 -19.76 -5.01 -22.07
N THR A 4 -19.05 -6.12 -21.91
CA THR A 4 -19.35 -7.06 -20.82
C THR A 4 -18.91 -6.42 -19.50
N ASP A 5 -19.73 -6.62 -18.47
CA ASP A 5 -19.39 -6.14 -17.14
C ASP A 5 -18.04 -6.72 -16.72
N PRO A 6 -17.13 -5.91 -16.22
CA PRO A 6 -15.87 -6.41 -15.71
C PRO A 6 -16.11 -7.30 -14.49
N LYS A 7 -15.13 -8.14 -14.19
CA LYS A 7 -15.13 -8.83 -12.91
C LYS A 7 -15.28 -7.82 -11.78
N ASN A 8 -15.77 -8.29 -10.63
CA ASN A 8 -15.87 -7.44 -9.46
C ASN A 8 -14.56 -6.70 -9.24
N LEU A 9 -14.62 -5.38 -9.33
CA LEU A 9 -13.45 -4.51 -9.15
C LEU A 9 -13.23 -4.23 -7.68
N LYS A 10 -12.03 -4.55 -7.19
CA LYS A 10 -11.61 -4.19 -5.84
C LYS A 10 -10.52 -3.13 -5.91
N ILE A 11 -10.76 -2.03 -5.23
CA ILE A 11 -9.79 -0.92 -5.16
C ILE A 11 -9.12 -0.96 -3.80
N VAL A 12 -7.80 -1.06 -3.81
CA VAL A 12 -6.98 -1.06 -2.61
C VAL A 12 -6.02 0.12 -2.70
N VAL A 13 -5.90 0.85 -1.61
CA VAL A 13 -4.95 1.96 -1.49
C VAL A 13 -3.78 1.53 -0.63
N SER A 14 -2.61 1.99 -0.98
CA SER A 14 -1.40 1.74 -0.21
C SER A 14 -0.52 2.98 -0.17
N ILE A 15 0.40 3.02 0.79
CA ILE A 15 1.22 4.17 1.04
C ILE A 15 2.70 3.80 1.09
N ALA A 16 3.51 4.62 0.44
CA ALA A 16 4.95 4.63 0.64
C ALA A 16 5.28 5.78 1.60
N LEU A 17 5.39 5.48 2.88
CA LEU A 17 5.92 6.42 3.86
C LEU A 17 7.43 6.46 3.69
N ILE A 18 7.98 7.64 3.42
CA ILE A 18 9.42 7.83 3.20
C ILE A 18 9.99 8.66 4.34
N ASN A 19 10.96 8.09 5.06
CA ASN A 19 11.62 8.79 6.15
C ASN A 19 12.79 9.66 5.66
N ASN A 20 13.46 10.35 6.59
CA ASN A 20 14.56 11.26 6.27
C ASN A 20 15.81 10.56 5.76
N CYS A 21 15.86 9.23 5.85
CA CYS A 21 16.96 8.41 5.32
C CYS A 21 16.61 7.79 3.97
N ASP A 22 15.55 8.27 3.31
CA ASP A 22 15.06 7.74 2.03
C ASP A 22 14.72 6.23 2.10
N GLN A 23 14.19 5.80 3.24
CA GLN A 23 13.69 4.45 3.43
C GLN A 23 12.17 4.44 3.39
N VAL A 24 11.62 3.38 2.85
CA VAL A 24 10.18 3.16 2.79
C VAL A 24 9.75 2.14 3.83
N LEU A 25 8.59 2.36 4.43
CA LEU A 25 8.03 1.44 5.42
C LEU A 25 7.26 0.32 4.73
N ILE A 26 7.60 -0.91 5.08
CA ILE A 26 6.86 -2.10 4.68
C ILE A 26 6.41 -2.89 5.90
N ALA A 27 5.33 -3.63 5.76
CA ALA A 27 4.75 -4.43 6.84
C ALA A 27 4.65 -5.88 6.39
N LYS A 28 4.99 -6.80 7.29
CA LYS A 28 4.87 -8.22 7.05
C LYS A 28 3.47 -8.69 7.44
N ARG A 29 2.82 -9.44 6.56
CA ARG A 29 1.48 -9.97 6.85
C ARG A 29 1.56 -11.00 7.98
N PRO A 30 0.59 -10.97 8.92
CA PRO A 30 0.58 -11.94 10.02
C PRO A 30 0.42 -13.38 9.53
N ASN A 31 0.91 -14.33 10.33
CA ASN A 31 0.89 -15.77 9.98
C ASN A 31 -0.52 -16.35 9.82
N ASN A 32 -1.54 -15.71 10.37
CA ASN A 32 -2.92 -16.18 10.31
C ASN A 32 -3.73 -15.59 9.16
N LYS A 33 -3.10 -14.81 8.27
CA LYS A 33 -3.78 -14.18 7.12
C LYS A 33 -3.31 -14.78 5.80
N HIS A 34 -4.10 -14.53 4.75
CA HIS A 34 -3.74 -14.87 3.38
C HIS A 34 -2.41 -14.21 3.01
N LEU A 35 -1.54 -14.94 2.28
CA LEU A 35 -0.19 -14.50 1.94
C LEU A 35 0.67 -14.22 3.19
N ALA A 36 0.51 -15.03 4.23
CA ALA A 36 1.31 -14.94 5.44
C ALA A 36 2.81 -14.95 5.11
N GLY A 37 3.56 -14.06 5.77
CA GLY A 37 4.99 -13.93 5.54
C GLY A 37 5.37 -13.03 4.37
N PHE A 38 4.42 -12.64 3.52
CA PHE A 38 4.67 -11.63 2.49
C PHE A 38 4.74 -10.25 3.11
N TRP A 39 5.57 -9.40 2.52
CA TRP A 39 5.67 -7.99 2.88
C TRP A 39 4.82 -7.16 1.94
N GLU A 40 4.31 -6.04 2.44
CA GLU A 40 3.47 -5.15 1.65
C GLU A 40 3.60 -3.71 2.12
N PHE A 41 3.20 -2.77 1.25
CA PHE A 41 3.01 -1.39 1.68
C PHE A 41 1.75 -1.32 2.54
N PRO A 42 1.76 -0.54 3.65
CA PRO A 42 0.55 -0.38 4.45
C PRO A 42 -0.60 0.21 3.63
N GLY A 43 -1.80 -0.18 3.95
CA GLY A 43 -2.99 0.29 3.27
C GLY A 43 -4.16 -0.66 3.45
N GLY A 44 -5.15 -0.53 2.60
CA GLY A 44 -6.32 -1.38 2.68
C GLY A 44 -7.37 -1.04 1.63
N LYS A 45 -8.54 -1.60 1.81
CA LYS A 45 -9.65 -1.50 0.88
C LYS A 45 -10.33 -0.15 0.92
N VAL A 46 -10.66 0.39 -0.25
CA VAL A 46 -11.55 1.54 -0.35
C VAL A 46 -12.97 1.03 -0.13
N GLU A 47 -13.65 1.57 0.85
CA GLU A 47 -15.01 1.19 1.18
C GLU A 47 -16.02 2.00 0.37
N LYS A 48 -17.27 1.55 0.37
CA LYS A 48 -18.36 2.23 -0.32
C LYS A 48 -18.49 3.67 0.17
N ASP A 49 -18.68 4.58 -0.78
CA ASP A 49 -18.85 6.02 -0.52
C ASP A 49 -17.60 6.70 0.06
N GLU A 50 -16.45 6.04 -0.03
CA GLU A 50 -15.18 6.55 0.43
C GLU A 50 -14.29 6.91 -0.76
N THR A 51 -13.61 8.06 -0.69
CA THR A 51 -12.58 8.37 -1.70
C THR A 51 -11.31 7.58 -1.41
N PRO A 52 -10.47 7.31 -2.43
CA PRO A 52 -9.19 6.65 -2.19
C PRO A 52 -8.33 7.36 -1.15
N GLU A 53 -8.25 8.68 -1.17
CA GLU A 53 -7.44 9.42 -0.19
C GLU A 53 -7.98 9.27 1.23
N ASN A 54 -9.29 9.34 1.41
CA ASN A 54 -9.91 9.16 2.71
C ASN A 54 -9.72 7.74 3.23
N ALA A 55 -9.82 6.75 2.33
CA ALA A 55 -9.55 5.36 2.66
C ALA A 55 -8.11 5.18 3.15
N LEU A 56 -7.16 5.81 2.46
CA LEU A 56 -5.75 5.73 2.82
C LEU A 56 -5.49 6.33 4.21
N ILE A 57 -6.03 7.52 4.47
CA ILE A 57 -5.87 8.19 5.77
C ILE A 57 -6.45 7.32 6.89
N ARG A 58 -7.64 6.74 6.67
CA ARG A 58 -8.29 5.86 7.62
C ARG A 58 -7.46 4.59 7.88
N GLU A 59 -7.04 3.92 6.81
CA GLU A 59 -6.28 2.67 6.92
C GLU A 59 -4.94 2.86 7.62
N VAL A 60 -4.23 3.93 7.31
CA VAL A 60 -2.94 4.22 7.95
C VAL A 60 -3.15 4.53 9.43
N LYS A 61 -4.22 5.23 9.79
CA LYS A 61 -4.56 5.46 11.20
C LYS A 61 -4.87 4.16 11.92
N GLU A 62 -5.66 3.30 11.31
CA GLU A 62 -6.04 2.02 11.90
C GLU A 62 -4.85 1.07 12.05
N GLU A 63 -4.01 0.96 11.03
CA GLU A 63 -2.90 0.00 11.03
C GLU A 63 -1.67 0.47 11.78
N LEU A 64 -1.32 1.75 11.66
CA LEU A 64 -0.03 2.27 12.12
C LEU A 64 -0.15 3.33 13.21
N ASN A 65 -1.35 3.76 13.55
CA ASN A 65 -1.60 4.86 14.48
C ASN A 65 -0.89 6.16 14.05
N VAL A 66 -0.87 6.42 12.76
CA VAL A 66 -0.25 7.60 12.15
C VAL A 66 -1.33 8.48 11.54
N ASN A 67 -1.23 9.78 11.77
CA ASN A 67 -2.13 10.77 11.20
C ASN A 67 -1.49 11.42 9.97
N ILE A 68 -2.21 11.37 8.85
CA ILE A 68 -1.76 11.92 7.59
C ILE A 68 -2.74 13.00 7.14
N ASN A 69 -2.18 14.15 6.73
CA ASN A 69 -2.95 15.21 6.10
C ASN A 69 -3.05 14.92 4.60
N ASN A 70 -4.22 15.13 4.02
CA ASN A 70 -4.44 14.89 2.59
C ASN A 70 -3.54 15.76 1.69
N LYS A 71 -3.03 16.88 2.20
CA LYS A 71 -2.09 17.75 1.47
C LYS A 71 -0.67 17.20 1.43
N CYS A 72 -0.39 16.17 2.23
CA CYS A 72 0.94 15.56 2.33
C CYS A 72 1.05 14.24 1.56
N ILE A 73 0.00 13.80 0.90
CA ILE A 73 0.02 12.60 0.06
C ILE A 73 -0.10 12.97 -1.41
N ALA A 74 0.61 12.23 -2.24
CA ALA A 74 0.55 12.40 -3.69
C ALA A 74 0.44 11.04 -4.35
N PRO A 75 -0.39 10.91 -5.40
CA PRO A 75 -0.41 9.67 -6.18
C PRO A 75 0.96 9.44 -6.80
N LEU A 76 1.48 8.23 -6.69
CA LEU A 76 2.74 7.85 -7.31
C LEU A 76 2.53 6.91 -8.48
N SER A 77 1.78 5.85 -8.29
CA SER A 77 1.64 4.80 -9.28
C SER A 77 0.39 3.97 -9.01
N PHE A 78 0.03 3.13 -9.95
CA PHE A 78 -1.00 2.13 -9.73
C PHE A 78 -0.63 0.84 -10.46
N SER A 79 -1.26 -0.23 -10.03
CA SER A 79 -1.06 -1.56 -10.59
C SER A 79 -2.39 -2.26 -10.70
N GLU A 80 -2.51 -3.15 -11.65
CA GLU A 80 -3.68 -4.01 -11.80
C GLU A 80 -3.25 -5.47 -11.74
N PHE A 81 -4.09 -6.30 -11.17
CA PHE A 81 -3.87 -7.74 -11.18
C PHE A 81 -5.22 -8.45 -11.27
N ASP A 82 -5.31 -9.37 -12.23
CA ASP A 82 -6.55 -10.08 -12.50
C ASP A 82 -6.56 -11.42 -11.77
N TYR A 83 -7.33 -11.50 -10.69
CA TYR A 83 -7.56 -12.74 -9.97
C TYR A 83 -8.78 -13.46 -10.56
N LYS A 84 -8.97 -14.71 -10.19
CA LYS A 84 -10.06 -15.54 -10.72
C LYS A 84 -11.44 -14.93 -10.49
N ASN A 85 -11.67 -14.40 -9.28
CA ASN A 85 -13.00 -13.91 -8.86
C ASN A 85 -13.13 -12.40 -8.80
N PHE A 86 -12.02 -11.67 -9.01
CA PHE A 86 -12.06 -10.22 -8.95
C PHE A 86 -10.87 -9.61 -9.68
N HIS A 87 -11.02 -8.35 -10.05
CA HIS A 87 -9.93 -7.56 -10.60
C HIS A 87 -9.45 -6.59 -9.55
N LEU A 88 -8.15 -6.59 -9.27
CA LEU A 88 -7.55 -5.71 -8.28
C LEU A 88 -6.98 -4.47 -8.96
N LEU A 89 -7.36 -3.29 -8.44
CA LEU A 89 -6.70 -2.03 -8.77
C LEU A 89 -6.01 -1.53 -7.51
N LEU A 90 -4.69 -1.48 -7.53
CA LEU A 90 -3.86 -1.12 -6.38
C LEU A 90 -3.26 0.26 -6.62
N LEU A 91 -3.61 1.22 -5.76
CA LEU A 91 -3.17 2.60 -5.87
C LEU A 91 -2.08 2.86 -4.83
N LEU A 92 -0.92 3.35 -5.27
CA LEU A 92 0.17 3.70 -4.36
C LEU A 92 0.33 5.20 -4.29
N TYR A 93 0.27 5.72 -3.06
CA TYR A 93 0.54 7.11 -2.75
C TYR A 93 1.88 7.22 -2.03
N ILE A 94 2.52 8.38 -2.16
CA ILE A 94 3.77 8.66 -1.44
C ILE A 94 3.51 9.76 -0.40
N CYS A 95 4.15 9.63 0.77
CA CYS A 95 4.03 10.59 1.86
C CYS A 95 5.36 10.73 2.59
N ARG A 96 5.81 11.97 2.76
CA ARG A 96 7.07 12.27 3.47
C ARG A 96 6.85 12.97 4.80
N ARG A 97 5.61 13.36 5.11
CA ARG A 97 5.27 14.09 6.35
C ARG A 97 4.01 13.50 6.97
N TRP A 98 4.11 13.17 8.23
CA TRP A 98 3.00 12.63 9.00
C TRP A 98 3.19 12.95 10.48
N GLU A 99 2.15 12.76 11.27
CA GLU A 99 2.18 12.89 12.72
C GLU A 99 2.12 11.52 13.37
N GLY A 100 2.99 11.31 14.36
CA GLY A 100 3.07 10.05 15.10
C GLY A 100 4.18 9.16 14.63
N LYS A 101 4.49 8.16 15.43
CA LYS A 101 5.48 7.13 15.10
C LYS A 101 4.76 5.89 14.60
N PRO A 102 5.06 5.39 13.40
CA PRO A 102 4.43 4.16 12.94
C PRO A 102 4.62 3.02 13.91
N LEU A 103 3.51 2.45 14.34
CA LEU A 103 3.45 1.30 15.24
C LEU A 103 2.48 0.29 14.63
N THR A 104 2.81 -0.98 14.77
CA THR A 104 1.84 -2.00 14.39
C THR A 104 0.73 -2.08 15.43
N MET A 105 -0.51 -2.07 14.97
CA MET A 105 -1.70 -2.28 15.80
C MET A 105 -2.11 -3.76 15.79
N GLU A 106 -1.45 -4.56 15.00
CA GLU A 106 -1.61 -6.01 14.91
C GLU A 106 -0.26 -6.67 15.18
N GLU A 107 -0.25 -8.00 15.32
CA GLU A 107 1.01 -8.74 15.54
C GLU A 107 1.75 -8.96 14.23
N ASN A 108 2.16 -7.88 13.58
CA ASN A 108 2.98 -7.94 12.37
C ASN A 108 4.25 -7.11 12.55
N GLU A 109 5.23 -7.38 11.69
CA GLU A 109 6.49 -6.64 11.69
C GLU A 109 6.41 -5.43 10.77
N LEU A 110 7.10 -4.37 11.17
CA LEU A 110 7.37 -3.21 10.32
C LEU A 110 8.86 -3.12 10.04
N LYS A 111 9.21 -2.66 8.86
CA LYS A 111 10.61 -2.49 8.48
C LYS A 111 10.80 -1.29 7.56
N TRP A 112 11.83 -0.49 7.86
CA TRP A 112 12.27 0.59 6.98
C TRP A 112 13.32 0.04 6.03
N VAL A 113 13.08 0.20 4.72
CA VAL A 113 13.90 -0.43 3.68
C VAL A 113 14.23 0.59 2.60
N LYS A 114 15.48 0.60 2.15
CA LYS A 114 15.87 1.40 0.98
C LYS A 114 15.09 0.89 -0.25
N PRO A 115 14.59 1.78 -1.12
CA PRO A 115 13.85 1.35 -2.31
C PRO A 115 14.58 0.32 -3.17
N ASN A 116 15.91 0.46 -3.33
CA ASN A 116 16.70 -0.47 -4.12
C ASN A 116 16.87 -1.85 -3.47
N MET A 117 16.44 -2.01 -2.22
CA MET A 117 16.49 -3.27 -1.49
C MET A 117 15.14 -3.98 -1.39
N LEU A 118 14.08 -3.36 -1.91
CA LEU A 118 12.72 -3.91 -1.80
C LEU A 118 12.59 -5.31 -2.41
N ARG A 119 13.33 -5.61 -3.47
CA ARG A 119 13.25 -6.91 -4.13
C ARG A 119 13.84 -8.05 -3.32
N LYS A 120 14.52 -7.77 -2.24
CA LYS A 120 14.99 -8.79 -1.29
C LYS A 120 13.87 -9.32 -0.38
N TYR A 121 12.73 -8.65 -0.40
CA TYR A 121 11.57 -9.02 0.41
C TYR A 121 10.52 -9.64 -0.49
N LYS A 122 9.87 -10.69 0.01
CA LYS A 122 8.82 -11.36 -0.74
C LYS A 122 7.55 -10.49 -0.70
N MET A 123 7.17 -9.95 -1.85
CA MET A 123 6.00 -9.09 -1.98
C MET A 123 5.05 -9.68 -3.02
N PRO A 124 3.71 -9.42 -2.89
CA PRO A 124 2.75 -9.93 -3.85
C PRO A 124 3.05 -9.46 -5.28
N PRO A 125 2.68 -10.26 -6.31
CA PRO A 125 2.96 -9.88 -7.71
C PRO A 125 2.39 -8.52 -8.12
N ALA A 126 1.25 -8.12 -7.55
CA ALA A 126 0.64 -6.82 -7.85
C ALA A 126 1.53 -5.64 -7.46
N ASP A 127 2.48 -5.84 -6.55
CA ASP A 127 3.38 -4.78 -6.09
C ASP A 127 4.59 -4.56 -7.01
N ASP A 128 4.85 -5.44 -7.98
CA ASP A 128 6.03 -5.36 -8.82
C ASP A 128 6.18 -4.01 -9.54
N SER A 129 5.13 -3.56 -10.22
CA SER A 129 5.19 -2.28 -10.93
C SER A 129 5.28 -1.10 -9.98
N LEU A 130 4.71 -1.23 -8.77
CA LEU A 130 4.80 -0.19 -7.74
C LEU A 130 6.23 -0.07 -7.22
N ILE A 131 6.92 -1.19 -7.07
CA ILE A 131 8.34 -1.21 -6.67
C ILE A 131 9.18 -0.51 -7.72
N TYR A 132 8.95 -0.77 -9.00
CA TYR A 132 9.66 -0.08 -10.10
C TYR A 132 9.45 1.42 -10.05
N SER A 133 8.20 1.87 -9.86
CA SER A 133 7.89 3.29 -9.77
C SER A 133 8.62 3.94 -8.61
N LEU A 134 8.68 3.25 -7.49
CA LEU A 134 9.34 3.76 -6.30
C LEU A 134 10.86 3.80 -6.49
N GLN A 135 11.45 2.76 -7.08
CA GLN A 135 12.89 2.72 -7.36
C GLN A 135 13.32 3.80 -8.35
N ASP A 136 12.47 4.08 -9.35
CA ASP A 136 12.75 5.11 -10.35
C ASP A 136 12.77 6.51 -9.74
N LEU A 137 12.05 6.73 -8.64
CA LEU A 137 11.98 8.01 -7.94
C LEU A 137 13.29 8.31 -7.18
N PHE A 138 14.03 7.30 -6.79
CA PHE A 138 15.26 7.39 -6.04
C PHE A 138 16.44 6.92 -6.88
#